data_82bea37e73f5d59041f65cca0db0222a
#
_entry.id   82bea37e73f5d59041f65cca0db0222a
#
_cell.length_a   1.000
_cell.length_b   1.000
_cell.length_c   1.000
_cell.angle_alpha   90.00
_cell.angle_beta   90.00
_cell.angle_gamma   90.00
#
_symmetry.space_group_name_H-M   'P 1'
#
loop_
_entity.id
_entity.type
_entity.pdbx_description
1 polymer ?
#
loop_
_entity_poly.entity_id
_entity_poly.type
_entity_poly.pdbx_seq_one_letter_code
_entity_poly.pdbx_strand_id
1 'polypeptide(L)'
;MRKLIVLAVVGLLAQLIDGSLGMGYGATSSSLLVLVGLTPLAASASVHFSELGTNLASGVSHWRLRNVDWPVVARIAGPGAVGAFLGATVLATLSTTWAKPIMSIILAMLGIYILVRFVVGIRPQLKKRLTVRFLAPLGLFAGFIDATGGGGWGPVATPALLSGGQLEPRKVVGSVDTAEFAVSGAASLGFLFAIGASGIHWGFALALLAGGLIAAPLAAYLVKIAPAHLLGVAVGGMILLTNTRTLFSAFDVSDSARIPVYIAILLVTAASLYVAALRCKRRAAVPSTQVAIESAIESANA
;
A
#
# COMPACT_ATOMS: atom_id res chain seq x y z
N MET A 1 3.89 -26.27 -6.08
CA MET A 1 2.44 -26.15 -5.82
C MET A 1 2.14 -25.46 -4.50
N ARG A 2 2.52 -25.97 -3.32
CA ARG A 2 2.20 -25.37 -2.01
C ARG A 2 2.57 -23.87 -1.89
N LYS A 3 3.77 -23.48 -2.35
CA LYS A 3 4.21 -22.07 -2.33
C LYS A 3 3.32 -21.14 -3.19
N LEU A 4 2.87 -21.61 -4.35
CA LEU A 4 2.01 -20.82 -5.25
C LEU A 4 0.61 -20.63 -4.66
N ILE A 5 0.05 -21.64 -3.99
CA ILE A 5 -1.23 -21.51 -3.28
C ILE A 5 -1.13 -20.46 -2.15
N VAL A 6 -0.05 -20.53 -1.37
CA VAL A 6 0.19 -19.53 -0.31
C VAL A 6 0.28 -18.13 -0.91
N LEU A 7 0.99 -17.94 -2.02
CA LEU A 7 1.10 -16.64 -2.69
C LEU A 7 -0.24 -16.18 -3.28
N ALA A 8 -1.07 -17.07 -3.80
CA ALA A 8 -2.42 -16.69 -4.24
C ALA A 8 -3.29 -16.20 -3.06
N VAL A 9 -3.20 -16.87 -1.90
CA VAL A 9 -3.88 -16.39 -0.68
C VAL A 9 -3.32 -15.04 -0.21
N VAL A 10 -2.00 -14.86 -0.28
CA VAL A 10 -1.36 -13.57 0.01
C VAL A 10 -1.87 -12.48 -0.92
N GLY A 11 -1.89 -12.74 -2.24
CA GLY A 11 -2.41 -11.80 -3.24
C GLY A 11 -3.88 -11.44 -3.01
N LEU A 12 -4.70 -12.43 -2.63
CA LEU A 12 -6.11 -12.21 -2.27
C LEU A 12 -6.25 -11.29 -1.05
N LEU A 13 -5.55 -11.60 0.04
CA LEU A 13 -5.61 -10.79 1.26
C LEU A 13 -5.02 -9.39 1.05
N ALA A 14 -3.89 -9.30 0.36
CA ALA A 14 -3.25 -8.03 0.04
C ALA A 14 -4.18 -7.13 -0.79
N GLN A 15 -4.86 -7.69 -1.81
CA GLN A 15 -5.79 -6.93 -2.64
C GLN A 15 -7.08 -6.55 -1.92
N LEU A 16 -7.60 -7.40 -1.02
CA LEU A 16 -8.73 -7.01 -0.17
C LEU A 16 -8.41 -5.78 0.67
N ILE A 17 -7.20 -5.72 1.21
CA ILE A 17 -6.71 -4.59 2.00
C ILE A 17 -6.51 -3.38 1.11
N ASP A 18 -5.79 -3.54 0.01
CA ASP A 18 -5.41 -2.45 -0.89
C ASP A 18 -6.64 -1.77 -1.50
N GLY A 19 -7.49 -2.50 -2.19
CA GLY A 19 -8.71 -1.95 -2.79
C GLY A 19 -9.72 -1.40 -1.78
N SER A 20 -9.60 -1.71 -0.47
CA SER A 20 -10.44 -1.14 0.58
C SER A 20 -9.81 0.05 1.31
N LEU A 21 -8.48 0.14 1.36
CA LEU A 21 -7.73 1.20 2.04
C LEU A 21 -6.99 2.14 1.09
N GLY A 22 -6.81 1.74 -0.18
CA GLY A 22 -5.98 2.40 -1.17
C GLY A 22 -4.49 2.31 -0.84
N MET A 23 -4.07 1.23 -0.19
CA MET A 23 -2.67 0.99 0.15
C MET A 23 -2.44 -0.43 0.69
N GLY A 24 -1.30 -1.02 0.33
CA GLY A 24 -0.80 -2.18 1.04
C GLY A 24 -0.49 -3.40 0.18
N TYR A 25 -0.96 -3.50 -1.04
CA TYR A 25 -0.68 -4.66 -1.89
C TYR A 25 0.82 -4.83 -2.13
N GLY A 26 1.46 -3.81 -2.69
CA GLY A 26 2.88 -3.82 -3.01
C GLY A 26 3.75 -4.06 -1.79
N ALA A 27 3.57 -3.26 -0.74
CA ALA A 27 4.35 -3.35 0.48
C ALA A 27 4.22 -4.72 1.19
N THR A 28 3.01 -5.29 1.24
CA THR A 28 2.74 -6.61 1.81
C THR A 28 3.39 -7.72 0.99
N SER A 29 3.12 -7.73 -0.31
CA SER A 29 3.58 -8.78 -1.23
C SER A 29 5.10 -8.76 -1.36
N SER A 30 5.72 -7.59 -1.53
CA SER A 30 7.18 -7.43 -1.61
C SER A 30 7.87 -7.85 -0.32
N SER A 31 7.34 -7.43 0.83
CA SER A 31 7.88 -7.83 2.14
C SER A 31 7.92 -9.35 2.30
N LEU A 32 6.85 -10.04 1.91
CA LEU A 32 6.77 -11.49 2.00
C LEU A 32 7.66 -12.18 0.96
N LEU A 33 7.75 -11.67 -0.27
CA LEU A 33 8.64 -12.23 -1.29
C LEU A 33 10.12 -12.11 -0.90
N VAL A 34 10.55 -10.97 -0.36
CA VAL A 34 11.92 -10.80 0.15
C VAL A 34 12.18 -11.68 1.37
N LEU A 35 11.20 -11.82 2.26
CA LEU A 35 11.28 -12.70 3.43
C LEU A 35 11.48 -14.18 3.04
N VAL A 36 10.83 -14.64 1.97
CA VAL A 36 10.97 -16.03 1.46
C VAL A 36 12.19 -16.22 0.57
N GLY A 37 13.04 -15.19 0.43
CA GLY A 37 14.37 -15.30 -0.17
C GLY A 37 14.52 -14.73 -1.57
N LEU A 38 13.53 -14.03 -2.15
CA LEU A 38 13.73 -13.32 -3.40
C LEU A 38 14.67 -12.13 -3.21
N THR A 39 15.40 -11.80 -4.27
CA THR A 39 16.11 -10.51 -4.32
C THR A 39 15.11 -9.36 -4.36
N PRO A 40 15.43 -8.16 -3.84
CA PRO A 40 14.57 -6.99 -3.91
C PRO A 40 14.06 -6.69 -5.32
N LEU A 41 14.96 -6.77 -6.30
CA LEU A 41 14.66 -6.55 -7.70
C LEU A 41 13.64 -7.57 -8.25
N ALA A 42 13.83 -8.86 -7.97
CA ALA A 42 12.91 -9.91 -8.40
C ALA A 42 11.56 -9.82 -7.66
N ALA A 43 11.57 -9.45 -6.39
CA ALA A 43 10.36 -9.25 -5.59
C ALA A 43 9.54 -8.08 -6.13
N SER A 44 10.15 -6.89 -6.27
CA SER A 44 9.48 -5.71 -6.80
C SER A 44 8.96 -5.93 -8.23
N ALA A 45 9.78 -6.49 -9.11
CA ALA A 45 9.35 -6.83 -10.47
C ALA A 45 8.12 -7.76 -10.47
N SER A 46 8.17 -8.88 -9.71
CA SER A 46 7.05 -9.84 -9.67
C SER A 46 5.76 -9.23 -9.13
N VAL A 47 5.87 -8.35 -8.13
CA VAL A 47 4.73 -7.63 -7.56
C VAL A 47 4.12 -6.69 -8.59
N HIS A 48 4.90 -5.80 -9.22
CA HIS A 48 4.37 -4.85 -10.20
C HIS A 48 3.73 -5.54 -11.41
N PHE A 49 4.26 -6.68 -11.86
CA PHE A 49 3.59 -7.48 -12.89
C PHE A 49 2.25 -8.07 -12.42
N SER A 50 2.13 -8.46 -11.15
CA SER A 50 0.84 -8.90 -10.61
C SER A 50 -0.13 -7.73 -10.45
N GLU A 51 0.37 -6.55 -10.02
CA GLU A 51 -0.40 -5.32 -9.87
C GLU A 51 -1.00 -4.83 -11.18
N LEU A 52 -0.34 -5.06 -12.29
CA LEU A 52 -0.87 -4.69 -13.61
C LEU A 52 -2.26 -5.28 -13.84
N GLY A 53 -2.45 -6.54 -13.51
CA GLY A 53 -3.74 -7.20 -13.67
C GLY A 53 -4.70 -6.91 -12.53
N THR A 54 -4.23 -6.86 -11.28
CA THR A 54 -5.09 -6.59 -10.13
C THR A 54 -5.61 -5.15 -10.15
N ASN A 55 -4.77 -4.17 -10.51
CA ASN A 55 -5.15 -2.76 -10.59
C ASN A 55 -6.07 -2.48 -11.77
N LEU A 56 -5.92 -3.22 -12.89
CA LEU A 56 -6.91 -3.15 -13.98
C LEU A 56 -8.28 -3.61 -13.50
N ALA A 57 -8.35 -4.76 -12.83
CA ALA A 57 -9.62 -5.30 -12.33
C ALA A 57 -10.21 -4.42 -11.23
N SER A 58 -9.38 -3.92 -10.32
CA SER A 58 -9.77 -3.03 -9.23
C SER A 58 -10.22 -1.67 -9.76
N GLY A 59 -9.46 -1.05 -10.65
CA GLY A 59 -9.80 0.22 -11.30
C GLY A 59 -11.13 0.15 -12.04
N VAL A 60 -11.39 -0.92 -12.81
CA VAL A 60 -12.68 -1.16 -13.46
C VAL A 60 -13.80 -1.30 -12.43
N SER A 61 -13.55 -2.00 -11.33
CA SER A 61 -14.53 -2.20 -10.26
C SER A 61 -14.85 -0.88 -9.55
N HIS A 62 -13.83 -0.10 -9.19
CA HIS A 62 -13.99 1.23 -8.59
C HIS A 62 -14.70 2.20 -9.53
N TRP A 63 -14.38 2.16 -10.83
CA TRP A 63 -15.08 2.97 -11.84
C TRP A 63 -16.57 2.63 -11.89
N ARG A 64 -16.92 1.36 -11.99
CA ARG A 64 -18.34 0.91 -12.00
C ARG A 64 -19.09 1.31 -10.72
N LEU A 65 -18.41 1.33 -9.59
CA LEU A 65 -18.97 1.75 -8.30
C LEU A 65 -18.93 3.27 -8.07
N ARG A 66 -18.50 4.06 -9.08
CA ARG A 66 -18.39 5.54 -9.05
C ARG A 66 -17.44 6.05 -7.95
N ASN A 67 -16.39 5.28 -7.68
CA ASN A 67 -15.35 5.61 -6.70
C ASN A 67 -14.15 6.33 -7.32
N VAL A 68 -14.18 6.70 -8.59
CA VAL A 68 -13.03 7.31 -9.31
C VAL A 68 -13.29 8.78 -9.59
N ASP A 69 -12.26 9.61 -9.33
CA ASP A 69 -12.16 11.00 -9.77
C ASP A 69 -11.12 11.10 -10.90
N TRP A 70 -11.61 11.07 -12.14
CA TRP A 70 -10.76 11.06 -13.34
C TRP A 70 -9.81 12.25 -13.47
N PRO A 71 -10.21 13.50 -13.11
CA PRO A 71 -9.31 14.64 -13.06
C PRO A 71 -8.10 14.43 -12.16
N VAL A 72 -8.25 13.75 -11.02
CA VAL A 72 -7.13 13.40 -10.13
C VAL A 72 -6.28 12.32 -10.76
N VAL A 73 -6.88 11.24 -11.26
CA VAL A 73 -6.17 10.16 -11.96
C VAL A 73 -5.29 10.71 -13.08
N ALA A 74 -5.86 11.53 -13.97
CA ALA A 74 -5.13 12.09 -15.11
C ALA A 74 -3.92 12.97 -14.72
N ARG A 75 -3.98 13.62 -13.53
CA ARG A 75 -2.91 14.51 -13.06
C ARG A 75 -1.80 13.79 -12.30
N ILE A 76 -2.10 12.65 -11.65
CA ILE A 76 -1.13 11.94 -10.81
C ILE A 76 -0.51 10.72 -11.52
N ALA A 77 -1.26 10.04 -12.39
CA ALA A 77 -0.84 8.80 -13.01
C ALA A 77 0.39 8.96 -13.93
N GLY A 78 0.41 9.99 -14.79
CA GLY A 78 1.54 10.24 -15.70
C GLY A 78 2.85 10.50 -14.96
N PRO A 79 2.90 11.50 -14.06
CA PRO A 79 4.08 11.71 -13.20
C PRO A 79 4.45 10.49 -12.36
N GLY A 80 3.45 9.76 -11.83
CA GLY A 80 3.65 8.51 -11.10
C GLY A 80 4.33 7.44 -11.95
N ALA A 81 3.87 7.26 -13.19
CA ALA A 81 4.45 6.32 -14.13
C ALA A 81 5.92 6.66 -14.44
N VAL A 82 6.24 7.95 -14.64
CA VAL A 82 7.64 8.40 -14.83
C VAL A 82 8.48 8.07 -13.59
N GLY A 83 7.96 8.38 -12.40
CA GLY A 83 8.63 8.06 -11.14
C GLY A 83 8.89 6.56 -10.98
N ALA A 84 7.89 5.73 -11.26
CA ALA A 84 7.99 4.28 -11.15
C ALA A 84 8.99 3.67 -12.16
N PHE A 85 9.01 4.15 -13.40
CA PHE A 85 10.00 3.73 -14.37
C PHE A 85 11.43 4.05 -13.90
N LEU A 86 11.64 5.26 -13.40
CA LEU A 86 12.93 5.68 -12.84
C LEU A 86 13.30 4.87 -11.60
N GLY A 87 12.35 4.61 -10.70
CA GLY A 87 12.55 3.78 -9.52
C GLY A 87 12.96 2.34 -9.85
N ALA A 88 12.30 1.74 -10.84
CA ALA A 88 12.62 0.40 -11.33
C ALA A 88 14.04 0.34 -11.92
N THR A 89 14.42 1.33 -12.73
CA THR A 89 15.77 1.40 -13.31
C THR A 89 16.85 1.62 -12.25
N VAL A 90 16.60 2.47 -11.25
CA VAL A 90 17.51 2.67 -10.11
C VAL A 90 17.67 1.38 -9.31
N LEU A 91 16.57 0.71 -8.96
CA LEU A 91 16.65 -0.56 -8.21
C LEU A 91 17.46 -1.62 -8.98
N ALA A 92 17.32 -1.65 -10.31
CA ALA A 92 18.05 -2.61 -11.14
C ALA A 92 19.57 -2.36 -11.20
N THR A 93 20.04 -1.11 -10.96
CA THR A 93 21.46 -0.78 -10.90
C THR A 93 22.09 -1.07 -9.53
N LEU A 94 21.29 -1.26 -8.50
CA LEU A 94 21.79 -1.53 -7.16
C LEU A 94 22.25 -2.98 -7.02
N SER A 95 23.42 -3.18 -6.41
CA SER A 95 23.83 -4.53 -6.00
C SER A 95 22.85 -5.09 -4.96
N THR A 96 22.66 -6.41 -4.96
CA THR A 96 21.75 -7.08 -4.00
C THR A 96 22.15 -6.79 -2.54
N THR A 97 23.44 -6.57 -2.26
CA THR A 97 23.96 -6.23 -0.92
C THR A 97 23.37 -4.92 -0.41
N TRP A 98 23.21 -3.90 -1.27
CA TRP A 98 22.65 -2.62 -0.91
C TRP A 98 21.14 -2.55 -1.13
N ALA A 99 20.64 -3.19 -2.19
CA ALA A 99 19.21 -3.19 -2.52
C ALA A 99 18.35 -3.77 -1.39
N LYS A 100 18.79 -4.88 -0.77
CA LYS A 100 18.04 -5.55 0.29
C LYS A 100 17.83 -4.69 1.55
N PRO A 101 18.86 -4.07 2.16
CA PRO A 101 18.63 -3.16 3.28
C PRO A 101 17.88 -1.89 2.88
N ILE A 102 18.15 -1.28 1.71
CA ILE A 102 17.46 -0.07 1.24
C ILE A 102 15.95 -0.33 1.12
N MET A 103 15.56 -1.37 0.38
CA MET A 103 14.16 -1.76 0.22
C MET A 103 13.50 -2.05 1.58
N SER A 104 14.19 -2.79 2.46
CA SER A 104 13.64 -3.13 3.77
C SER A 104 13.50 -1.91 4.68
N ILE A 105 14.39 -0.92 4.59
CA ILE A 105 14.28 0.36 5.32
C ILE A 105 13.04 1.13 4.82
N ILE A 106 12.88 1.27 3.51
CA ILE A 106 11.73 1.95 2.90
C ILE A 106 10.44 1.29 3.39
N LEU A 107 10.34 -0.04 3.26
CA LEU A 107 9.16 -0.80 3.67
C LEU A 107 8.93 -0.74 5.19
N ALA A 108 9.96 -0.81 6.02
CA ALA A 108 9.84 -0.66 7.47
C ALA A 108 9.30 0.73 7.85
N MET A 109 9.83 1.80 7.23
CA MET A 109 9.33 3.15 7.45
C MET A 109 7.86 3.31 7.01
N LEU A 110 7.47 2.71 5.88
CA LEU A 110 6.08 2.67 5.44
C LEU A 110 5.22 1.87 6.44
N GLY A 111 5.70 0.75 6.96
CA GLY A 111 5.03 -0.03 8.01
C GLY A 111 4.78 0.78 9.27
N ILE A 112 5.80 1.50 9.77
CA ILE A 112 5.68 2.41 10.92
C ILE A 112 4.66 3.51 10.60
N TYR A 113 4.76 4.13 9.44
CA TYR A 113 3.85 5.20 9.02
C TYR A 113 2.39 4.72 8.97
N ILE A 114 2.12 3.56 8.35
CA ILE A 114 0.79 2.95 8.28
C ILE A 114 0.27 2.67 9.69
N LEU A 115 1.08 2.02 10.54
CA LEU A 115 0.71 1.68 11.91
C LEU A 115 0.34 2.93 12.72
N VAL A 116 1.23 3.93 12.75
CA VAL A 116 1.02 5.20 13.48
C VAL A 116 -0.23 5.92 12.97
N ARG A 117 -0.40 6.01 11.66
CA ARG A 117 -1.54 6.67 11.05
C ARG A 117 -2.88 6.08 11.51
N PHE A 118 -3.00 4.76 11.49
CA PHE A 118 -4.25 4.09 11.85
C PHE A 118 -4.47 4.01 13.36
N VAL A 119 -3.39 4.00 14.17
CA VAL A 119 -3.47 4.07 15.64
C VAL A 119 -3.88 5.45 16.11
N VAL A 120 -3.19 6.49 15.63
CA VAL A 120 -3.44 7.87 16.08
C VAL A 120 -4.72 8.43 15.47
N GLY A 121 -5.11 7.92 14.30
CA GLY A 121 -6.28 8.41 13.56
C GLY A 121 -6.03 9.79 12.96
N ILE A 122 -4.76 10.08 12.62
CA ILE A 122 -4.36 11.34 12.02
C ILE A 122 -5.17 11.56 10.74
N ARG A 123 -6.01 12.60 10.75
CA ARG A 123 -6.62 13.17 9.56
C ARG A 123 -5.91 14.49 9.30
N PRO A 124 -4.79 14.51 8.57
CA PRO A 124 -4.13 15.76 8.24
C PRO A 124 -5.10 16.58 7.39
N GLN A 125 -5.50 17.73 7.89
CA GLN A 125 -6.30 18.70 7.15
C GLN A 125 -5.36 19.65 6.42
N LEU A 126 -4.72 19.20 5.37
CA LEU A 126 -4.07 20.11 4.45
C LEU A 126 -5.14 20.59 3.47
N LYS A 127 -5.66 21.82 3.63
CA LYS A 127 -6.59 22.47 2.67
C LYS A 127 -5.87 22.81 1.35
N LYS A 128 -5.09 21.89 0.81
CA LYS A 128 -4.38 22.07 -0.47
C LYS A 128 -5.27 21.63 -1.62
N ARG A 129 -5.49 22.52 -2.58
CA ARG A 129 -6.18 22.17 -3.83
C ARG A 129 -5.44 21.07 -4.57
N LEU A 130 -6.16 20.08 -5.09
CA LEU A 130 -5.62 18.95 -5.89
C LEU A 130 -5.23 19.43 -7.30
N THR A 131 -4.28 20.37 -7.37
CA THR A 131 -3.76 20.94 -8.60
C THR A 131 -2.63 20.08 -9.17
N VAL A 132 -2.33 20.24 -10.45
CA VAL A 132 -1.18 19.56 -11.08
C VAL A 132 0.13 19.90 -10.34
N ARG A 133 0.28 21.14 -9.84
CA ARG A 133 1.48 21.57 -9.09
C ARG A 133 1.69 20.78 -7.80
N PHE A 134 0.63 20.22 -7.21
CA PHE A 134 0.71 19.35 -6.04
C PHE A 134 0.77 17.88 -6.44
N LEU A 135 -0.06 17.45 -7.39
CA LEU A 135 -0.22 16.05 -7.76
C LEU A 135 0.95 15.51 -8.58
N ALA A 136 1.60 16.33 -9.43
CA ALA A 136 2.71 15.86 -10.25
C ALA A 136 3.96 15.51 -9.41
N PRO A 137 4.48 16.37 -8.51
CA PRO A 137 5.60 15.96 -7.66
C PRO A 137 5.24 14.84 -6.69
N LEU A 138 4.00 14.81 -6.17
CA LEU A 138 3.50 13.73 -5.34
C LEU A 138 3.53 12.40 -6.10
N GLY A 139 2.99 12.36 -7.32
CA GLY A 139 2.97 11.16 -8.16
C GLY A 139 4.38 10.68 -8.50
N LEU A 140 5.25 11.61 -8.95
CA LEU A 140 6.64 11.29 -9.26
C LEU A 140 7.37 10.64 -8.08
N PHE A 141 7.24 11.23 -6.89
CA PHE A 141 7.86 10.72 -5.67
C PHE A 141 7.25 9.38 -5.24
N ALA A 142 5.91 9.29 -5.22
CA ALA A 142 5.21 8.08 -4.83
C ALA A 142 5.56 6.90 -5.75
N GLY A 143 5.54 7.10 -7.07
CA GLY A 143 5.89 6.06 -8.04
C GLY A 143 7.37 5.65 -7.95
N PHE A 144 8.29 6.60 -7.71
CA PHE A 144 9.70 6.29 -7.50
C PHE A 144 9.93 5.39 -6.26
N ILE A 145 9.33 5.76 -5.13
CA ILE A 145 9.40 4.98 -3.89
C ILE A 145 8.73 3.62 -4.06
N ASP A 146 7.65 3.56 -4.82
CA ASP A 146 6.90 2.35 -5.08
C ASP A 146 7.75 1.30 -5.80
N ALA A 147 8.31 1.63 -6.95
CA ALA A 147 9.14 0.71 -7.72
C ALA A 147 10.46 0.38 -7.00
N THR A 148 11.11 1.36 -6.35
CA THR A 148 12.38 1.15 -5.64
C THR A 148 12.18 0.38 -4.33
N GLY A 149 11.08 0.64 -3.63
CA GLY A 149 10.74 0.02 -2.34
C GLY A 149 9.88 -1.23 -2.45
N GLY A 150 9.27 -1.48 -3.63
CA GLY A 150 8.36 -2.61 -3.83
C GLY A 150 6.97 -2.40 -3.19
N GLY A 151 6.52 -1.14 -3.06
CA GLY A 151 5.19 -0.83 -2.55
C GLY A 151 5.12 0.47 -1.77
N GLY A 152 5.04 1.59 -2.46
CA GLY A 152 4.99 2.92 -1.84
C GLY A 152 3.90 3.82 -2.40
N TRP A 153 3.31 3.47 -3.54
CA TRP A 153 2.29 4.28 -4.19
C TRP A 153 1.12 4.58 -3.26
N GLY A 154 0.41 3.55 -2.82
CA GLY A 154 -0.74 3.69 -1.92
C GLY A 154 -0.41 4.40 -0.61
N PRO A 155 0.60 3.95 0.17
CA PRO A 155 1.01 4.58 1.42
C PRO A 155 1.39 6.06 1.32
N VAL A 156 1.87 6.52 0.16
CA VAL A 156 2.23 7.93 -0.07
C VAL A 156 1.05 8.73 -0.65
N ALA A 157 0.45 8.24 -1.73
CA ALA A 157 -0.59 8.97 -2.46
C ALA A 157 -1.92 9.08 -1.70
N THR A 158 -2.39 7.97 -1.12
CA THR A 158 -3.69 7.95 -0.42
C THR A 158 -3.77 8.92 0.75
N PRO A 159 -2.79 8.97 1.69
CA PRO A 159 -2.84 9.94 2.77
C PRO A 159 -2.74 11.38 2.30
N ALA A 160 -1.88 11.62 1.30
CA ALA A 160 -1.70 12.96 0.76
C ALA A 160 -3.00 13.51 0.14
N LEU A 161 -3.73 12.66 -0.59
CA LEU A 161 -5.03 13.03 -1.16
C LEU A 161 -6.14 13.16 -0.11
N LEU A 162 -6.18 12.25 0.89
CA LEU A 162 -7.13 12.34 2.00
C LEU A 162 -6.92 13.61 2.83
N SER A 163 -5.67 14.05 3.00
CA SER A 163 -5.35 15.26 3.76
C SER A 163 -5.84 16.54 3.09
N GLY A 164 -6.04 16.49 1.76
CA GLY A 164 -6.62 17.61 1.00
C GLY A 164 -8.09 17.90 1.34
N GLY A 165 -8.81 16.91 1.88
CA GLY A 165 -10.22 17.05 2.30
C GLY A 165 -11.22 17.35 1.18
N GLN A 166 -10.79 17.33 -0.08
CA GLN A 166 -11.62 17.71 -1.25
C GLN A 166 -12.40 16.56 -1.86
N LEU A 167 -12.01 15.33 -1.55
CA LEU A 167 -12.65 14.12 -2.07
C LEU A 167 -13.16 13.25 -0.93
N GLU A 168 -14.26 12.59 -1.18
CA GLU A 168 -14.74 11.51 -0.32
C GLU A 168 -13.67 10.40 -0.21
N PRO A 169 -13.47 9.77 0.95
CA PRO A 169 -12.44 8.75 1.15
C PRO A 169 -12.50 7.63 0.09
N ARG A 170 -13.70 7.16 -0.28
CA ARG A 170 -13.88 6.14 -1.31
C ARG A 170 -13.40 6.57 -2.69
N LYS A 171 -13.54 7.88 -3.02
CA LYS A 171 -13.04 8.43 -4.28
C LYS A 171 -11.52 8.57 -4.27
N VAL A 172 -10.93 8.89 -3.11
CA VAL A 172 -9.46 8.90 -2.97
C VAL A 172 -8.92 7.49 -3.20
N VAL A 173 -9.46 6.49 -2.51
CA VAL A 173 -9.03 5.09 -2.66
C VAL A 173 -9.15 4.64 -4.12
N GLY A 174 -10.34 4.77 -4.71
CA GLY A 174 -10.55 4.32 -6.08
C GLY A 174 -9.74 5.08 -7.13
N SER A 175 -9.42 6.38 -6.89
CA SER A 175 -8.58 7.16 -7.82
C SER A 175 -7.11 6.78 -7.71
N VAL A 176 -6.60 6.52 -6.50
CA VAL A 176 -5.22 6.07 -6.28
C VAL A 176 -5.01 4.71 -6.91
N ASP A 177 -5.91 3.76 -6.63
CA ASP A 177 -5.85 2.40 -7.14
C ASP A 177 -6.00 2.35 -8.69
N THR A 178 -6.88 3.18 -9.26
CA THR A 178 -7.00 3.31 -10.72
C THR A 178 -5.74 3.91 -11.36
N ALA A 179 -5.12 4.91 -10.73
CA ALA A 179 -3.88 5.53 -11.22
C ALA A 179 -2.68 4.58 -11.14
N GLU A 180 -2.70 3.68 -10.16
CA GLU A 180 -1.63 2.68 -9.93
C GLU A 180 -1.48 1.71 -11.09
N PHE A 181 -2.52 1.47 -11.89
CA PHE A 181 -2.40 0.70 -13.13
C PHE A 181 -1.32 1.26 -14.08
N ALA A 182 -1.29 2.59 -14.26
CA ALA A 182 -0.27 3.23 -15.10
C ALA A 182 1.12 3.19 -14.44
N VAL A 183 1.18 3.32 -13.13
CA VAL A 183 2.39 3.27 -12.32
C VAL A 183 3.02 1.87 -12.37
N SER A 184 2.23 0.84 -12.10
CA SER A 184 2.67 -0.56 -12.17
C SER A 184 3.05 -0.96 -13.58
N GLY A 185 2.35 -0.43 -14.60
CA GLY A 185 2.70 -0.63 -16.00
C GLY A 185 4.08 -0.05 -16.34
N ALA A 186 4.35 1.16 -15.92
CA ALA A 186 5.64 1.81 -16.15
C ALA A 186 6.79 1.14 -15.37
N ALA A 187 6.54 0.76 -14.10
CA ALA A 187 7.49 -0.02 -13.32
C ALA A 187 7.80 -1.37 -13.99
N SER A 188 6.76 -2.10 -14.42
CA SER A 188 6.90 -3.37 -15.12
C SER A 188 7.73 -3.25 -16.40
N LEU A 189 7.51 -2.20 -17.19
CA LEU A 189 8.33 -1.91 -18.35
C LEU A 189 9.78 -1.61 -17.95
N GLY A 190 10.00 -0.78 -16.93
CA GLY A 190 11.33 -0.51 -16.40
C GLY A 190 12.08 -1.78 -15.98
N PHE A 191 11.43 -2.68 -15.25
CA PHE A 191 11.99 -3.96 -14.87
C PHE A 191 12.24 -4.87 -16.08
N LEU A 192 11.30 -4.92 -17.04
CA LEU A 192 11.46 -5.73 -18.24
C LEU A 192 12.67 -5.31 -19.07
N PHE A 193 12.90 -4.01 -19.21
CA PHE A 193 14.09 -3.48 -19.89
C PHE A 193 15.38 -3.76 -19.10
N ALA A 194 15.32 -3.71 -17.77
CA ALA A 194 16.50 -3.85 -16.93
C ALA A 194 16.96 -5.31 -16.75
N ILE A 195 16.05 -6.25 -16.54
CA ILE A 195 16.39 -7.66 -16.23
C ILE A 195 15.83 -8.69 -17.22
N GLY A 196 15.10 -8.21 -18.23
CA GLY A 196 14.45 -9.08 -19.21
C GLY A 196 13.36 -9.97 -18.60
N ALA A 197 12.66 -10.71 -19.44
CA ALA A 197 11.58 -11.62 -19.01
C ALA A 197 12.09 -12.79 -18.16
N SER A 198 13.32 -13.21 -18.33
CA SER A 198 13.94 -14.32 -17.57
C SER A 198 14.27 -13.94 -16.11
N GLY A 199 14.46 -12.66 -15.81
CA GLY A 199 14.71 -12.17 -14.46
C GLY A 199 13.46 -12.08 -13.58
N ILE A 200 12.26 -12.28 -14.15
CA ILE A 200 10.98 -12.16 -13.47
C ILE A 200 10.50 -13.54 -13.01
N HIS A 201 10.08 -13.64 -11.76
CA HIS A 201 9.48 -14.86 -11.22
C HIS A 201 8.00 -14.97 -11.59
N TRP A 202 7.70 -15.29 -12.86
CA TRP A 202 6.35 -15.35 -13.41
C TRP A 202 5.38 -16.22 -12.60
N GLY A 203 5.83 -17.36 -12.09
CA GLY A 203 5.00 -18.22 -11.25
C GLY A 203 4.50 -17.51 -9.99
N PHE A 204 5.32 -16.64 -9.39
CA PHE A 204 4.95 -15.88 -8.20
C PHE A 204 4.06 -14.70 -8.57
N ALA A 205 4.38 -13.99 -9.65
CA ALA A 205 3.54 -12.90 -10.16
C ALA A 205 2.13 -13.40 -10.51
N LEU A 206 2.02 -14.51 -11.23
CA LEU A 206 0.73 -15.10 -11.61
C LEU A 206 -0.06 -15.64 -10.42
N ALA A 207 0.62 -16.21 -9.41
CA ALA A 207 -0.06 -16.66 -8.20
C ALA A 207 -0.65 -15.49 -7.39
N LEU A 208 0.13 -14.41 -7.19
CA LEU A 208 -0.35 -13.17 -6.56
C LEU A 208 -1.50 -12.56 -7.36
N LEU A 209 -1.37 -12.48 -8.69
CA LEU A 209 -2.40 -11.98 -9.59
C LEU A 209 -3.70 -12.78 -9.48
N ALA A 210 -3.63 -14.11 -9.48
CA ALA A 210 -4.82 -14.95 -9.41
C ALA A 210 -5.64 -14.68 -8.14
N GLY A 211 -4.96 -14.57 -7.00
CA GLY A 211 -5.61 -14.21 -5.74
C GLY A 211 -6.18 -12.79 -5.76
N GLY A 212 -5.40 -11.84 -6.25
CA GLY A 212 -5.79 -10.44 -6.33
C GLY A 212 -6.99 -10.19 -7.26
N LEU A 213 -7.07 -10.87 -8.40
CA LEU A 213 -8.22 -10.77 -9.32
C LEU A 213 -9.54 -11.18 -8.67
N ILE A 214 -9.53 -12.21 -7.82
CA ILE A 214 -10.71 -12.65 -7.09
C ILE A 214 -11.13 -11.57 -6.06
N ALA A 215 -10.16 -10.94 -5.41
CA ALA A 215 -10.39 -9.99 -4.35
C ALA A 215 -10.77 -8.59 -4.85
N ALA A 216 -10.28 -8.15 -6.01
CA ALA A 216 -10.42 -6.80 -6.52
C ALA A 216 -11.87 -6.25 -6.53
N PRO A 217 -12.88 -6.95 -7.08
CA PRO A 217 -14.26 -6.45 -7.07
C PRO A 217 -14.84 -6.40 -5.66
N LEU A 218 -14.47 -7.35 -4.78
CA LEU A 218 -14.91 -7.39 -3.39
C LEU A 218 -14.31 -6.22 -2.61
N ALA A 219 -13.03 -5.92 -2.79
CA ALA A 219 -12.32 -4.82 -2.14
C ALA A 219 -12.94 -3.46 -2.52
N ALA A 220 -13.22 -3.25 -3.80
CA ALA A 220 -13.87 -2.03 -4.28
C ALA A 220 -15.28 -1.81 -3.68
N TYR A 221 -15.98 -2.86 -3.33
CA TYR A 221 -17.22 -2.78 -2.57
C TYR A 221 -16.98 -2.54 -1.08
N LEU A 222 -16.01 -3.25 -0.49
CA LEU A 222 -15.69 -3.19 0.94
C LEU A 222 -15.17 -1.82 1.39
N VAL A 223 -14.66 -0.97 0.49
CA VAL A 223 -14.20 0.39 0.82
C VAL A 223 -15.22 1.21 1.61
N LYS A 224 -16.51 0.87 1.48
CA LYS A 224 -17.61 1.55 2.18
C LYS A 224 -17.79 1.09 3.63
N ILE A 225 -17.44 -0.15 3.95
CA ILE A 225 -17.76 -0.81 5.22
C ILE A 225 -16.54 -1.37 5.95
N ALA A 226 -15.38 -1.42 5.28
CA ALA A 226 -14.17 -2.02 5.85
C ALA A 226 -13.73 -1.30 7.13
N PRO A 227 -13.34 -2.04 8.19
CA PRO A 227 -12.79 -1.48 9.41
C PRO A 227 -11.33 -1.05 9.20
N ALA A 228 -11.15 0.06 8.45
CA ALA A 228 -9.86 0.57 7.98
C ALA A 228 -8.80 0.65 9.09
N HIS A 229 -9.20 1.01 10.31
CA HIS A 229 -8.27 1.10 11.45
C HIS A 229 -7.68 -0.26 11.83
N LEU A 230 -8.48 -1.33 11.84
CA LEU A 230 -8.00 -2.67 12.19
C LEU A 230 -7.09 -3.23 11.08
N LEU A 231 -7.54 -3.14 9.84
CA LEU A 231 -6.77 -3.63 8.69
C LEU A 231 -5.45 -2.89 8.55
N GLY A 232 -5.46 -1.56 8.64
CA GLY A 232 -4.26 -0.74 8.54
C GLY A 232 -3.24 -1.03 9.65
N VAL A 233 -3.69 -1.22 10.90
CA VAL A 233 -2.79 -1.59 12.01
C VAL A 233 -2.20 -2.97 11.79
N ALA A 234 -2.99 -3.97 11.39
CA ALA A 234 -2.50 -5.32 11.15
C ALA A 234 -1.44 -5.36 10.04
N VAL A 235 -1.72 -4.68 8.92
CA VAL A 235 -0.80 -4.58 7.78
C VAL A 235 0.46 -3.82 8.14
N GLY A 236 0.36 -2.65 8.78
CA GLY A 236 1.52 -1.86 9.20
C GLY A 236 2.43 -2.65 10.15
N GLY A 237 1.86 -3.37 11.12
CA GLY A 237 2.60 -4.23 12.04
C GLY A 237 3.29 -5.40 11.31
N MET A 238 2.61 -6.05 10.37
CA MET A 238 3.18 -7.14 9.58
C MET A 238 4.34 -6.66 8.69
N ILE A 239 4.16 -5.55 7.98
CA ILE A 239 5.21 -4.96 7.13
C ILE A 239 6.42 -4.58 8.00
N LEU A 240 6.19 -3.96 9.15
CA LEU A 240 7.27 -3.58 10.07
C LEU A 240 8.03 -4.82 10.58
N LEU A 241 7.33 -5.86 11.04
CA LEU A 241 7.93 -7.07 11.56
C LEU A 241 8.77 -7.82 10.51
N THR A 242 8.21 -8.01 9.31
CA THR A 242 8.87 -8.74 8.22
C THR A 242 10.11 -8.00 7.72
N ASN A 243 10.06 -6.69 7.59
CA ASN A 243 11.21 -5.91 7.14
C ASN A 243 12.27 -5.71 8.22
N THR A 244 11.89 -5.58 9.49
CA THR A 244 12.84 -5.61 10.61
C THR A 244 13.60 -6.95 10.63
N ARG A 245 12.92 -8.08 10.42
CA ARG A 245 13.58 -9.39 10.31
C ARG A 245 14.55 -9.43 9.13
N THR A 246 14.19 -8.89 7.98
CA THR A 246 15.05 -8.83 6.80
C THR A 246 16.28 -7.96 7.06
N LEU A 247 16.12 -6.80 7.70
CA LEU A 247 17.21 -5.91 8.08
C LEU A 247 18.17 -6.59 9.04
N PHE A 248 17.68 -7.22 10.10
CA PHE A 248 18.53 -7.93 11.06
C PHE A 248 19.28 -9.10 10.42
N SER A 249 18.68 -9.77 9.43
CA SER A 249 19.38 -10.77 8.64
C SER A 249 20.46 -10.17 7.74
N ALA A 250 20.23 -8.98 7.17
CA ALA A 250 21.19 -8.30 6.30
C ALA A 250 22.41 -7.74 7.04
N PHE A 251 22.25 -7.42 8.33
CA PHE A 251 23.31 -6.86 9.19
C PHE A 251 23.84 -7.85 10.23
N ASP A 252 23.52 -9.14 10.10
CA ASP A 252 23.95 -10.22 10.99
C ASP A 252 23.76 -9.92 12.49
N VAL A 253 22.66 -9.24 12.82
CA VAL A 253 22.31 -8.93 14.22
C VAL A 253 22.11 -10.24 15.00
N SER A 254 22.62 -10.33 16.21
CA SER A 254 22.51 -11.53 17.07
C SER A 254 21.07 -11.84 17.47
N ASP A 255 20.73 -13.11 17.66
CA ASP A 255 19.36 -13.52 18.03
C ASP A 255 18.94 -12.97 19.40
N SER A 256 19.89 -12.76 20.33
CA SER A 256 19.62 -12.12 21.61
C SER A 256 19.09 -10.69 21.48
N ALA A 257 19.51 -9.95 20.44
CA ALA A 257 19.03 -8.61 20.14
C ALA A 257 17.76 -8.62 19.26
N ARG A 258 17.59 -9.63 18.38
CA ARG A 258 16.43 -9.74 17.49
C ARG A 258 15.13 -10.03 18.26
N ILE A 259 15.18 -11.01 19.18
CA ILE A 259 13.97 -11.51 19.87
C ILE A 259 13.24 -10.41 20.64
N PRO A 260 13.91 -9.58 21.49
CA PRO A 260 13.22 -8.49 22.18
C PRO A 260 12.55 -7.49 21.25
N VAL A 261 13.18 -7.16 20.11
CA VAL A 261 12.61 -6.22 19.14
C VAL A 261 11.37 -6.81 18.45
N TYR A 262 11.39 -8.10 18.08
CA TYR A 262 10.20 -8.75 17.51
C TYR A 262 9.05 -8.79 18.51
N ILE A 263 9.32 -9.12 19.77
CA ILE A 263 8.34 -9.10 20.85
C ILE A 263 7.76 -7.69 21.01
N ALA A 264 8.62 -6.65 21.03
CA ALA A 264 8.17 -5.28 21.15
C ALA A 264 7.24 -4.87 19.97
N ILE A 265 7.60 -5.20 18.73
CA ILE A 265 6.75 -4.93 17.55
C ILE A 265 5.41 -5.65 17.66
N LEU A 266 5.41 -6.93 18.07
CA LEU A 266 4.18 -7.71 18.25
C LEU A 266 3.30 -7.13 19.35
N LEU A 267 3.88 -6.74 20.51
CA LEU A 267 3.13 -6.13 21.61
C LEU A 267 2.54 -4.77 21.20
N VAL A 268 3.33 -3.93 20.53
CA VAL A 268 2.84 -2.63 20.03
C VAL A 268 1.73 -2.83 19.01
N THR A 269 1.88 -3.80 18.11
CA THR A 269 0.83 -4.11 17.12
C THR A 269 -0.43 -4.63 17.80
N ALA A 270 -0.31 -5.55 18.74
CA ALA A 270 -1.45 -6.09 19.50
C ALA A 270 -2.17 -5.01 20.32
N ALA A 271 -1.42 -4.16 21.03
CA ALA A 271 -1.98 -3.03 21.78
C ALA A 271 -2.69 -2.04 20.84
N SER A 272 -2.11 -1.78 19.67
CA SER A 272 -2.68 -0.91 18.64
C SER A 272 -3.97 -1.47 18.05
N LEU A 273 -4.03 -2.78 17.80
CA LEU A 273 -5.25 -3.48 17.37
C LEU A 273 -6.34 -3.40 18.43
N TYR A 274 -5.98 -3.58 19.70
CA TYR A 274 -6.92 -3.47 20.81
C TYR A 274 -7.51 -2.06 20.90
N VAL A 275 -6.67 -1.01 20.84
CA VAL A 275 -7.12 0.39 20.82
C VAL A 275 -8.01 0.68 19.61
N ALA A 276 -7.64 0.19 18.41
CA ALA A 276 -8.44 0.35 17.20
C ALA A 276 -9.81 -0.34 17.33
N ALA A 277 -9.86 -1.55 17.91
CA ALA A 277 -11.11 -2.28 18.16
C ALA A 277 -12.03 -1.56 19.15
N LEU A 278 -11.47 -1.01 20.24
CA LEU A 278 -12.24 -0.21 21.20
C LEU A 278 -12.84 1.05 20.55
N ARG A 279 -12.09 1.72 19.69
CA ARG A 279 -12.59 2.90 18.96
C ARG A 279 -13.70 2.54 17.98
N CYS A 280 -13.60 1.40 17.28
CA CYS A 280 -14.68 0.90 16.42
C CYS A 280 -15.96 0.63 17.24
N LYS A 281 -15.85 -0.04 18.39
CA LYS A 281 -16.99 -0.28 19.27
C LYS A 281 -17.65 1.00 19.79
N ARG A 282 -16.85 1.98 20.21
CA ARG A 282 -17.37 3.28 20.68
C ARG A 282 -18.11 4.05 19.60
N ARG A 283 -17.60 4.04 18.35
CA ARG A 283 -18.30 4.68 17.23
C ARG A 283 -19.61 4.00 16.85
N ALA A 284 -19.69 2.69 16.96
CA ALA A 284 -20.92 1.94 16.73
C ALA A 284 -21.96 2.14 17.83
N ALA A 285 -21.55 2.56 19.03
CA ALA A 285 -22.42 2.80 20.19
C ALA A 285 -22.99 4.23 20.26
N VAL A 286 -22.51 5.17 19.42
CA VAL A 286 -23.04 6.55 19.38
C VAL A 286 -24.31 6.57 18.52
N PRO A 287 -25.47 6.99 19.08
CA PRO A 287 -26.73 7.06 18.32
C PRO A 287 -26.58 8.00 17.12
N SER A 288 -27.17 7.63 15.99
CA SER A 288 -27.16 8.41 14.74
C SER A 288 -27.67 9.86 14.90
N THR A 289 -28.54 10.09 15.85
CA THR A 289 -29.06 11.40 16.22
C THR A 289 -27.99 12.34 16.79
N GLN A 290 -27.04 11.84 17.55
CA GLN A 290 -25.96 12.64 18.14
C GLN A 290 -24.93 13.04 17.09
N VAL A 291 -24.63 12.20 16.11
CA VAL A 291 -23.77 12.51 14.97
C VAL A 291 -24.39 13.58 14.07
N ALA A 292 -25.72 13.54 13.87
CA ALA A 292 -26.44 14.53 13.10
C ALA A 292 -26.46 15.90 13.80
N ILE A 293 -26.56 15.95 15.13
CA ILE A 293 -26.50 17.19 15.92
C ILE A 293 -25.09 17.80 15.89
N GLU A 294 -24.04 17.01 16.06
CA GLU A 294 -22.64 17.51 15.97
C GLU A 294 -22.31 18.05 14.58
N SER A 295 -22.74 17.36 13.51
CA SER A 295 -22.53 17.85 12.15
C SER A 295 -23.33 19.12 11.84
N ALA A 296 -24.51 19.31 12.42
CA ALA A 296 -25.31 20.52 12.29
C ALA A 296 -24.68 21.69 13.05
N ILE A 297 -24.09 21.46 14.23
CA ILE A 297 -23.37 22.48 15.00
C ILE A 297 -22.07 22.89 14.31
N GLU A 298 -21.31 21.93 13.75
CA GLU A 298 -20.10 22.25 12.97
C GLU A 298 -20.41 23.07 11.72
N SER A 299 -21.52 22.77 11.03
CA SER A 299 -21.94 23.53 9.85
C SER A 299 -22.51 24.93 10.17
N ALA A 300 -23.01 25.13 11.39
CA ALA A 300 -23.51 26.44 11.84
C ALA A 300 -22.39 27.37 12.35
N ASN A 301 -21.21 26.81 12.70
CA ASN A 301 -20.04 27.54 13.20
C ASN A 301 -18.97 27.79 12.12
N ALA A 302 -19.18 27.33 10.87
CA ALA A 302 -18.29 27.48 9.71
C ALA A 302 -18.81 28.55 8.75
#